data_25d856b55624cbac52d9a275e46108ac
#
_entry.id   25d856b55624cbac52d9a275e46108ac
#
_cell.length_a   1.000
_cell.length_b   1.000
_cell.length_c   1.000
_cell.angle_alpha   90.00
_cell.angle_beta   90.00
_cell.angle_gamma   90.00
#
_symmetry.space_group_name_H-M   'P 1'
#
loop_
_entity.id
_entity.type
_entity.pdbx_description
1 polymer ?
#
loop_
_entity_poly.entity_id
_entity_poly.type
_entity_poly.pdbx_seq_one_letter_code
_entity_poly.pdbx_strand_id
1 'polypeptide(L)'
;DQKHGFFHPTTMAKMRGSLDAEGNLTGLHMRISGQSILAGLMPHALVEGADYLQFQGVIKAGLNPSMDDHSICYDIPNVLVDHAMRNPPIRPGFWRGVNVNQNTIYLECFLEEMAHAAGRDALEFRLALMKNHPKSAAVLKAAAEQGGWGSNDGKARGLAFLHSFGSYVAACAEVSIDDDGKLSMDRIVAATDCGTAVNPQQIEAQVQGSFVYGLSGALYSESTLANGEFQEDNFHTYPSMKIAAMPKVEVIVMPSGGFFGGVGEPTIGVAAPAVLNAIFAATGKRIRQLPLKDQSLRA
;
A
#
# COMPACT_ATOMS: atom_id res chain seq x y z
N ASP A 1 -1.79 -24.06 14.27
CA ASP A 1 -1.31 -23.57 12.97
C ASP A 1 -0.70 -22.18 13.07
N GLN A 2 -1.26 -21.22 13.84
CA GLN A 2 -0.75 -19.85 13.94
C GLN A 2 0.69 -19.75 14.42
N LYS A 3 1.13 -20.60 15.35
CA LYS A 3 2.50 -20.61 15.86
C LYS A 3 3.53 -21.25 14.90
N HIS A 4 3.09 -22.02 13.91
CA HIS A 4 3.97 -22.84 13.06
C HIS A 4 3.80 -22.56 11.56
N GLY A 5 3.12 -21.46 11.21
CA GLY A 5 2.90 -21.06 9.83
C GLY A 5 4.09 -20.32 9.20
N PHE A 6 3.79 -19.67 8.09
CA PHE A 6 4.67 -18.70 7.46
C PHE A 6 4.14 -17.30 7.76
N PHE A 7 5.04 -16.34 7.93
CA PHE A 7 4.70 -15.00 8.35
C PHE A 7 5.02 -13.99 7.25
N HIS A 8 4.21 -12.95 7.14
CA HIS A 8 4.57 -11.81 6.31
C HIS A 8 5.89 -11.23 6.81
N PRO A 9 6.85 -10.90 5.92
CA PRO A 9 8.14 -10.37 6.32
C PRO A 9 8.03 -9.13 7.22
N THR A 10 8.80 -9.10 8.29
CA THR A 10 9.03 -7.87 9.04
C THR A 10 10.03 -7.01 8.29
N THR A 11 9.63 -5.78 7.98
CA THR A 11 10.43 -4.86 7.17
C THR A 11 10.41 -3.45 7.75
N MET A 12 11.42 -2.67 7.39
CA MET A 12 11.53 -1.25 7.67
C MET A 12 12.08 -0.55 6.43
N ALA A 13 11.62 0.67 6.15
CA ALA A 13 12.19 1.48 5.10
C ALA A 13 12.76 2.79 5.64
N LYS A 14 13.89 3.20 5.06
CA LYS A 14 14.41 4.55 5.20
C LYS A 14 14.23 5.27 3.88
N MET A 15 13.43 6.33 3.90
CA MET A 15 13.10 7.12 2.74
C MET A 15 13.87 8.44 2.74
N ARG A 16 14.29 8.89 1.57
CA ARG A 16 14.85 10.21 1.32
C ARG A 16 14.32 10.74 -0.01
N GLY A 17 13.99 12.01 -0.06
CA GLY A 17 13.57 12.70 -1.27
C GLY A 17 14.24 14.06 -1.39
N SER A 18 14.34 14.56 -2.61
CA SER A 18 14.79 15.92 -2.90
C SER A 18 13.76 16.65 -3.74
N LEU A 19 13.53 17.91 -3.40
CA LEU A 19 12.70 18.84 -4.15
C LEU A 19 13.59 19.91 -4.77
N ASP A 20 13.21 20.38 -5.96
CA ASP A 20 13.81 21.63 -6.51
C ASP A 20 13.15 22.87 -5.87
N ALA A 21 13.57 24.05 -6.32
CA ALA A 21 13.04 25.32 -5.83
C ALA A 21 11.56 25.55 -6.16
N GLU A 22 11.06 24.88 -7.18
CA GLU A 22 9.68 24.90 -7.64
C GLU A 22 8.80 23.84 -6.96
N GLY A 23 9.39 23.03 -6.05
CA GLY A 23 8.70 21.96 -5.34
C GLY A 23 8.45 20.70 -6.16
N ASN A 24 9.20 20.47 -7.24
CA ASN A 24 9.14 19.24 -7.99
C ASN A 24 10.06 18.18 -7.37
N LEU A 25 9.61 16.92 -7.35
CA LEU A 25 10.41 15.80 -6.85
C LEU A 25 11.52 15.45 -7.85
N THR A 26 12.76 15.64 -7.46
CA THR A 26 13.95 15.41 -8.30
C THR A 26 14.70 14.13 -7.97
N GLY A 27 14.47 13.57 -6.78
CA GLY A 27 15.13 12.34 -6.37
C GLY A 27 14.37 11.60 -5.29
N LEU A 28 14.46 10.27 -5.33
CA LEU A 28 13.89 9.35 -4.35
C LEU A 28 14.90 8.25 -4.03
N HIS A 29 15.20 8.06 -2.77
CA HIS A 29 15.93 6.90 -2.28
C HIS A 29 15.07 6.14 -1.26
N MET A 30 14.78 4.89 -1.56
CA MET A 30 14.06 3.95 -0.72
C MET A 30 14.96 2.79 -0.35
N ARG A 31 15.43 2.74 0.90
CA ARG A 31 16.17 1.60 1.43
C ARG A 31 15.28 0.74 2.28
N ILE A 32 15.03 -0.48 1.83
CA ILE A 32 14.25 -1.49 2.53
C ILE A 32 15.22 -2.36 3.35
N SER A 33 14.91 -2.61 4.61
CA SER A 33 15.60 -3.60 5.43
C SER A 33 14.60 -4.61 5.96
N GLY A 34 14.83 -5.88 5.75
CA GLY A 34 13.90 -6.91 6.19
C GLY A 34 14.18 -8.30 5.64
N GLN A 35 13.24 -9.20 5.89
CA GLN A 35 13.34 -10.60 5.50
C GLN A 35 13.10 -10.78 4.00
N SER A 36 13.78 -11.76 3.43
CA SER A 36 13.56 -12.23 2.07
C SER A 36 12.68 -13.47 2.06
N ILE A 37 11.55 -13.41 1.36
CA ILE A 37 10.70 -14.58 1.13
C ILE A 37 11.44 -15.61 0.28
N LEU A 38 12.11 -15.17 -0.78
CA LEU A 38 12.86 -16.09 -1.66
C LEU A 38 13.99 -16.78 -0.93
N ALA A 39 14.75 -16.10 -0.10
CA ALA A 39 15.81 -16.73 0.69
C ALA A 39 15.26 -17.80 1.65
N GLY A 40 14.05 -17.61 2.16
CA GLY A 40 13.41 -18.55 3.08
C GLY A 40 12.72 -19.74 2.41
N LEU A 41 12.11 -19.54 1.25
CA LEU A 41 11.27 -20.55 0.59
C LEU A 41 11.85 -21.10 -0.70
N MET A 42 12.54 -20.27 -1.48
CA MET A 42 13.04 -20.58 -2.81
C MET A 42 14.44 -19.99 -3.02
N PRO A 43 15.45 -20.39 -2.24
CA PRO A 43 16.78 -19.76 -2.30
C PRO A 43 17.45 -19.87 -3.69
N HIS A 44 17.05 -20.84 -4.50
CA HIS A 44 17.48 -21.00 -5.89
C HIS A 44 16.94 -19.89 -6.83
N ALA A 45 15.91 -19.15 -6.41
CA ALA A 45 15.35 -18.02 -7.16
C ALA A 45 16.06 -16.68 -6.86
N LEU A 46 17.02 -16.65 -5.94
CA LEU A 46 17.87 -15.49 -5.74
C LEU A 46 18.77 -15.28 -6.95
N VAL A 47 18.95 -14.04 -7.37
CA VAL A 47 19.87 -13.68 -8.46
C VAL A 47 21.08 -13.00 -7.83
N GLU A 48 22.26 -13.63 -7.96
CA GLU A 48 23.50 -13.15 -7.31
C GLU A 48 23.35 -12.87 -5.81
N GLY A 49 22.50 -13.67 -5.14
CA GLY A 49 22.21 -13.52 -3.71
C GLY A 49 21.18 -12.43 -3.38
N ALA A 50 20.62 -11.74 -4.37
CA ALA A 50 19.60 -10.71 -4.19
C ALA A 50 18.19 -11.25 -4.41
N ASP A 51 17.25 -10.77 -3.59
CA ASP A 51 15.81 -11.02 -3.73
C ASP A 51 15.14 -9.85 -4.46
N TYR A 52 14.91 -10.00 -5.77
CA TYR A 52 14.25 -8.98 -6.58
C TYR A 52 12.76 -8.81 -6.26
N LEU A 53 12.14 -9.80 -5.62
CA LEU A 53 10.74 -9.71 -5.19
C LEU A 53 10.55 -8.60 -4.13
N GLN A 54 11.62 -8.22 -3.41
CA GLN A 54 11.59 -7.11 -2.47
C GLN A 54 11.26 -5.75 -3.10
N PHE A 55 11.43 -5.61 -4.41
CA PHE A 55 11.19 -4.37 -5.13
C PHE A 55 9.82 -4.31 -5.81
N GLN A 56 8.96 -5.30 -5.56
CA GLN A 56 7.63 -5.39 -6.16
C GLN A 56 6.81 -4.13 -5.90
N GLY A 57 6.23 -3.57 -6.96
CA GLY A 57 5.43 -2.33 -6.90
C GLY A 57 6.23 -1.03 -6.84
N VAL A 58 7.57 -1.09 -6.71
CA VAL A 58 8.42 0.13 -6.67
C VAL A 58 9.49 0.17 -7.76
N ILE A 59 9.94 -0.97 -8.25
CA ILE A 59 10.72 -1.08 -9.50
C ILE A 59 10.31 -2.36 -10.21
N LYS A 60 10.70 -2.48 -11.50
CA LYS A 60 10.44 -3.69 -12.28
C LYS A 60 11.07 -4.89 -11.61
N ALA A 61 10.28 -5.61 -10.84
CA ALA A 61 10.66 -6.83 -10.16
C ALA A 61 9.56 -7.86 -10.43
N GLY A 62 9.71 -8.64 -11.47
CA GLY A 62 8.75 -9.68 -11.79
C GLY A 62 9.42 -11.03 -11.87
N LEU A 63 8.82 -12.05 -11.29
CA LEU A 63 9.12 -13.44 -11.58
C LEU A 63 8.79 -13.80 -13.05
N ASN A 64 7.99 -12.97 -13.71
CA ASN A 64 7.62 -13.13 -15.10
C ASN A 64 8.02 -11.89 -15.92
N PRO A 65 9.05 -11.96 -16.77
CA PRO A 65 9.48 -10.86 -17.62
C PRO A 65 8.43 -10.36 -18.63
N SER A 66 7.39 -11.16 -18.90
CA SER A 66 6.29 -10.79 -19.80
C SER A 66 5.19 -10.00 -19.10
N MET A 67 5.17 -9.96 -17.77
CA MET A 67 4.34 -9.03 -17.03
C MET A 67 5.03 -7.67 -17.06
N ASP A 68 4.41 -6.73 -17.75
CA ASP A 68 4.90 -5.36 -17.87
C ASP A 68 4.64 -4.59 -16.57
N ASP A 69 5.17 -5.12 -15.47
CA ASP A 69 5.21 -4.46 -14.16
C ASP A 69 6.20 -3.29 -14.25
N HIS A 70 5.80 -2.29 -15.02
CA HIS A 70 6.52 -1.03 -15.03
C HIS A 70 6.31 -0.36 -13.69
N SER A 71 7.25 -0.65 -12.77
CA SER A 71 7.70 0.28 -11.76
C SER A 71 6.64 1.21 -11.14
N ILE A 72 7.12 2.01 -10.32
CA ILE A 72 6.54 3.10 -9.54
C ILE A 72 5.47 3.96 -10.28
N CYS A 73 5.39 3.96 -11.61
CA CYS A 73 4.52 4.82 -12.46
C CYS A 73 4.56 6.32 -12.10
N TYR A 74 5.68 6.77 -11.56
CA TYR A 74 5.98 8.16 -11.27
C TYR A 74 7.28 8.53 -11.99
N ASP A 75 7.24 9.61 -12.76
CA ASP A 75 8.40 10.16 -13.48
C ASP A 75 9.31 10.92 -12.50
N ILE A 76 10.17 10.21 -11.79
CA ILE A 76 11.13 10.79 -10.87
C ILE A 76 12.51 10.72 -11.51
N PRO A 77 13.23 11.84 -11.69
CA PRO A 77 14.49 11.87 -12.42
C PRO A 77 15.57 10.94 -11.87
N ASN A 78 15.67 10.83 -10.55
CA ASN A 78 16.69 10.02 -9.89
C ASN A 78 16.02 9.09 -8.87
N VAL A 79 16.04 7.79 -9.13
CA VAL A 79 15.46 6.77 -8.23
C VAL A 79 16.52 5.75 -7.85
N LEU A 80 16.65 5.52 -6.55
CA LEU A 80 17.42 4.42 -6.00
C LEU A 80 16.53 3.63 -5.03
N VAL A 81 16.34 2.35 -5.31
CA VAL A 81 15.71 1.40 -4.37
C VAL A 81 16.71 0.31 -4.07
N ASP A 82 17.03 0.12 -2.81
CA ASP A 82 17.96 -0.92 -2.37
C ASP A 82 17.41 -1.74 -1.20
N HIS A 83 17.90 -2.96 -1.04
CA HIS A 83 17.47 -3.90 -0.02
C HIS A 83 18.64 -4.39 0.82
N ALA A 84 18.52 -4.25 2.13
CA ALA A 84 19.42 -4.85 3.11
C ALA A 84 18.72 -6.08 3.73
N MET A 85 19.05 -7.26 3.19
CA MET A 85 18.48 -8.52 3.65
C MET A 85 18.81 -8.79 5.12
N ARG A 86 17.80 -9.10 5.93
CA ARG A 86 17.90 -9.45 7.34
C ARG A 86 16.93 -10.59 7.62
N ASN A 87 17.46 -11.79 7.76
CA ASN A 87 16.68 -13.01 7.92
C ASN A 87 16.84 -13.57 9.33
N PRO A 88 16.03 -13.14 10.32
CA PRO A 88 15.94 -13.83 11.61
C PRO A 88 15.37 -15.24 11.43
N PRO A 89 15.47 -16.14 12.43
CA PRO A 89 15.03 -17.53 12.32
C PRO A 89 13.48 -17.70 12.34
N ILE A 90 12.76 -16.76 11.76
CA ILE A 90 11.32 -16.79 11.56
C ILE A 90 11.08 -17.06 10.08
N ARG A 91 10.21 -18.00 9.76
CA ARG A 91 9.91 -18.38 8.37
C ARG A 91 9.05 -17.33 7.68
N PRO A 92 9.61 -16.53 6.74
CA PRO A 92 8.79 -15.62 5.95
C PRO A 92 8.03 -16.40 4.88
N GLY A 93 6.86 -15.89 4.50
CA GLY A 93 6.05 -16.47 3.45
C GLY A 93 5.17 -15.48 2.73
N PHE A 94 4.47 -15.99 1.72
CA PHE A 94 3.55 -15.20 0.95
C PHE A 94 2.28 -14.90 1.76
N TRP A 95 1.92 -13.64 1.82
CA TRP A 95 0.63 -13.17 2.27
C TRP A 95 0.01 -12.36 1.13
N ARG A 96 -1.30 -12.29 0.98
CA ARG A 96 -1.97 -11.61 -0.13
C ARG A 96 -1.34 -10.25 -0.43
N GLY A 97 -0.87 -10.03 -1.67
CA GLY A 97 -0.17 -8.83 -2.10
C GLY A 97 1.35 -8.88 -1.95
N VAL A 98 1.89 -9.89 -1.24
CA VAL A 98 3.33 -10.10 -1.10
C VAL A 98 4.03 -8.82 -0.63
N ASN A 99 5.07 -8.36 -1.34
CA ASN A 99 5.85 -7.20 -0.95
C ASN A 99 5.22 -5.85 -1.37
N VAL A 100 4.16 -5.83 -2.20
CA VAL A 100 3.47 -4.56 -2.48
C VAL A 100 2.84 -3.96 -1.25
N ASN A 101 2.50 -4.78 -0.24
CA ASN A 101 1.87 -4.31 0.99
C ASN A 101 2.71 -3.23 1.68
N GLN A 102 3.93 -3.60 2.11
CA GLN A 102 4.82 -2.65 2.78
C GLN A 102 5.39 -1.61 1.81
N ASN A 103 5.72 -2.00 0.57
CA ASN A 103 6.34 -1.10 -0.38
C ASN A 103 5.43 0.06 -0.76
N THR A 104 4.14 -0.20 -0.96
CA THR A 104 3.16 0.85 -1.26
C THR A 104 2.94 1.76 -0.05
N ILE A 105 2.93 1.21 1.17
CA ILE A 105 2.86 2.04 2.40
C ILE A 105 4.06 2.99 2.43
N TYR A 106 5.28 2.49 2.25
CA TYR A 106 6.48 3.31 2.29
C TYR A 106 6.46 4.41 1.23
N LEU A 107 6.14 4.03 -0.02
CA LEU A 107 6.15 4.94 -1.14
C LEU A 107 5.05 6.00 -1.02
N GLU A 108 3.80 5.57 -0.88
CA GLU A 108 2.63 6.46 -0.95
C GLU A 108 2.53 7.40 0.25
N CYS A 109 2.88 6.91 1.46
CA CYS A 109 2.97 7.79 2.62
C CYS A 109 4.12 8.79 2.48
N PHE A 110 5.25 8.38 1.88
CA PHE A 110 6.37 9.29 1.66
C PHE A 110 6.10 10.32 0.56
N LEU A 111 5.42 9.94 -0.53
CA LEU A 111 4.98 10.91 -1.55
C LEU A 111 4.01 11.96 -0.98
N GLU A 112 3.16 11.55 -0.05
CA GLU A 112 2.31 12.49 0.70
C GLU A 112 3.13 13.48 1.54
N GLU A 113 4.21 13.00 2.17
CA GLU A 113 5.14 13.86 2.90
C GLU A 113 5.87 14.84 1.98
N MET A 114 6.28 14.38 0.79
CA MET A 114 6.94 15.23 -0.18
C MET A 114 5.98 16.29 -0.74
N ALA A 115 4.72 15.93 -1.02
CA ALA A 115 3.69 16.89 -1.44
C ALA A 115 3.47 17.96 -0.35
N HIS A 116 3.35 17.54 0.92
CA HIS A 116 3.21 18.45 2.05
C HIS A 116 4.45 19.37 2.21
N ALA A 117 5.65 18.82 2.09
CA ALA A 117 6.90 19.60 2.15
C ALA A 117 7.02 20.60 0.99
N ALA A 118 6.47 20.26 -0.18
CA ALA A 118 6.39 21.15 -1.34
C ALA A 118 5.26 22.20 -1.24
N GLY A 119 4.39 22.13 -0.23
CA GLY A 119 3.22 22.98 -0.10
C GLY A 119 2.19 22.76 -1.21
N ARG A 120 2.13 21.55 -1.77
CA ARG A 120 1.27 21.20 -2.91
C ARG A 120 0.17 20.23 -2.50
N ASP A 121 -0.97 20.31 -3.21
CA ASP A 121 -2.02 19.31 -3.10
C ASP A 121 -1.48 17.91 -3.47
N ALA A 122 -1.85 16.90 -2.70
CA ALA A 122 -1.31 15.56 -2.83
C ALA A 122 -1.72 14.85 -4.14
N LEU A 123 -2.92 15.13 -4.66
CA LEU A 123 -3.37 14.64 -5.96
C LEU A 123 -2.58 15.31 -7.08
N GLU A 124 -2.52 16.63 -7.08
CA GLU A 124 -1.81 17.41 -8.10
C GLU A 124 -0.31 17.07 -8.13
N PHE A 125 0.30 16.85 -6.96
CA PHE A 125 1.70 16.43 -6.87
C PHE A 125 1.92 15.07 -7.55
N ARG A 126 1.07 14.08 -7.29
CA ARG A 126 1.14 12.77 -7.94
C ARG A 126 0.87 12.83 -9.44
N LEU A 127 -0.16 13.57 -9.85
CA LEU A 127 -0.51 13.72 -11.28
C LEU A 127 0.61 14.40 -12.08
N ALA A 128 1.34 15.34 -11.46
CA ALA A 128 2.50 15.97 -12.10
C ALA A 128 3.62 14.95 -12.39
N LEU A 129 3.75 13.91 -11.55
CA LEU A 129 4.70 12.81 -11.74
C LEU A 129 4.16 11.71 -12.68
N MET A 130 2.88 11.74 -13.03
CA MET A 130 2.25 10.71 -13.87
C MET A 130 2.02 11.14 -15.31
N LYS A 131 2.71 12.16 -15.80
CA LYS A 131 2.50 12.73 -17.14
C LYS A 131 2.63 11.70 -18.27
N ASN A 132 3.54 10.75 -18.11
CA ASN A 132 3.78 9.68 -19.08
C ASN A 132 3.04 8.37 -18.73
N HIS A 133 2.19 8.39 -17.70
CA HIS A 133 1.46 7.22 -17.19
C HIS A 133 -0.07 7.45 -17.20
N PRO A 134 -0.71 7.56 -18.38
CA PRO A 134 -2.11 7.99 -18.48
C PRO A 134 -3.10 7.05 -17.80
N LYS A 135 -2.86 5.73 -17.79
CA LYS A 135 -3.73 4.76 -17.08
C LYS A 135 -3.62 4.94 -15.57
N SER A 136 -2.42 5.14 -15.05
CA SER A 136 -2.17 5.42 -13.64
C SER A 136 -2.87 6.72 -13.20
N ALA A 137 -2.72 7.77 -13.98
CA ALA A 137 -3.39 9.05 -13.73
C ALA A 137 -4.93 8.90 -13.77
N ALA A 138 -5.46 8.09 -14.69
CA ALA A 138 -6.89 7.88 -14.84
C ALA A 138 -7.50 7.20 -13.60
N VAL A 139 -6.90 6.10 -13.10
CA VAL A 139 -7.43 5.42 -11.91
C VAL A 139 -7.28 6.27 -10.65
N LEU A 140 -6.19 7.03 -10.51
CA LEU A 140 -6.01 7.94 -9.38
C LEU A 140 -7.04 9.07 -9.39
N LYS A 141 -7.28 9.69 -10.56
CA LYS A 141 -8.33 10.71 -10.73
C LYS A 141 -9.71 10.17 -10.42
N ALA A 142 -10.06 9.00 -10.94
CA ALA A 142 -11.37 8.38 -10.71
C ALA A 142 -11.62 8.12 -9.22
N ALA A 143 -10.63 7.59 -8.49
CA ALA A 143 -10.74 7.38 -7.05
C ALA A 143 -10.86 8.71 -6.29
N ALA A 144 -10.10 9.72 -6.65
CA ALA A 144 -10.12 11.04 -6.02
C ALA A 144 -11.43 11.78 -6.26
N GLU A 145 -11.89 11.88 -7.50
CA GLU A 145 -13.13 12.57 -7.89
C GLU A 145 -14.35 11.95 -7.21
N GLN A 146 -14.52 10.64 -7.33
CA GLN A 146 -15.64 9.93 -6.68
C GLN A 146 -15.49 9.93 -5.16
N GLY A 147 -14.26 9.95 -4.63
CA GLY A 147 -13.96 10.09 -3.21
C GLY A 147 -14.21 11.48 -2.65
N GLY A 148 -14.49 12.47 -3.51
CA GLY A 148 -14.74 13.86 -3.09
C GLY A 148 -13.46 14.61 -2.68
N TRP A 149 -12.32 14.28 -3.28
CA TRP A 149 -11.07 15.00 -3.04
C TRP A 149 -11.22 16.49 -3.37
N GLY A 150 -10.72 17.35 -2.50
CA GLY A 150 -10.85 18.80 -2.65
C GLY A 150 -12.22 19.39 -2.24
N SER A 151 -13.18 18.57 -1.80
CA SER A 151 -14.44 19.07 -1.26
C SER A 151 -14.23 19.78 0.07
N ASN A 152 -14.92 20.90 0.24
CA ASN A 152 -14.89 21.68 1.50
C ASN A 152 -16.01 21.21 2.45
N ASP A 153 -16.02 19.93 2.79
CA ASP A 153 -17.02 19.28 3.62
C ASP A 153 -16.52 18.89 5.02
N GLY A 154 -15.29 19.32 5.36
CA GLY A 154 -14.67 19.05 6.65
C GLY A 154 -14.19 17.61 6.86
N LYS A 155 -14.21 16.78 5.81
CA LYS A 155 -13.77 15.39 5.87
C LYS A 155 -12.28 15.25 5.60
N ALA A 156 -11.62 14.38 6.37
CA ALA A 156 -10.21 14.04 6.15
C ALA A 156 -10.09 12.90 5.14
N ARG A 157 -9.33 13.13 4.08
CA ARG A 157 -9.13 12.17 2.98
C ARG A 157 -7.66 11.87 2.74
N GLY A 158 -7.39 10.66 2.29
CA GLY A 158 -6.05 10.23 1.90
C GLY A 158 -6.10 9.40 0.62
N LEU A 159 -5.08 9.58 -0.21
CA LEU A 159 -4.93 8.92 -1.50
C LEU A 159 -3.79 7.91 -1.46
N ALA A 160 -3.93 6.86 -2.26
CA ALA A 160 -2.84 5.95 -2.60
C ALA A 160 -3.04 5.38 -4.00
N PHE A 161 -1.94 5.05 -4.66
CA PHE A 161 -1.90 4.45 -5.99
C PHE A 161 -0.89 3.29 -6.00
N LEU A 162 -1.15 2.29 -6.84
CA LEU A 162 -0.23 1.18 -7.10
C LEU A 162 -0.43 0.65 -8.52
N HIS A 163 0.66 0.34 -9.19
CA HIS A 163 0.69 -0.54 -10.35
C HIS A 163 1.43 -1.82 -9.98
N SER A 164 0.74 -2.94 -9.98
CA SER A 164 1.33 -4.27 -9.74
C SER A 164 0.42 -5.38 -10.23
N PHE A 165 0.97 -6.57 -10.43
CA PHE A 165 0.26 -7.72 -10.99
C PHE A 165 -0.42 -7.42 -12.34
N GLY A 166 0.12 -6.47 -13.10
CA GLY A 166 -0.43 -6.01 -14.38
C GLY A 166 -1.70 -5.18 -14.26
N SER A 167 -2.07 -4.68 -13.07
CA SER A 167 -3.25 -3.84 -12.85
C SER A 167 -2.89 -2.50 -12.22
N TYR A 168 -3.63 -1.47 -12.58
CA TYR A 168 -3.55 -0.13 -12.01
C TYR A 168 -4.66 0.02 -10.98
N VAL A 169 -4.31 0.41 -9.77
CA VAL A 169 -5.27 0.56 -8.67
C VAL A 169 -5.02 1.83 -7.88
N ALA A 170 -6.09 2.48 -7.44
CA ALA A 170 -6.02 3.64 -6.57
C ALA A 170 -7.14 3.60 -5.53
N ALA A 171 -6.93 4.28 -4.41
CA ALA A 171 -7.94 4.45 -3.38
C ALA A 171 -7.94 5.86 -2.83
N CYS A 172 -9.15 6.35 -2.52
CA CYS A 172 -9.40 7.52 -1.69
C CYS A 172 -10.14 7.05 -0.45
N ALA A 173 -9.51 7.18 0.71
CA ALA A 173 -10.11 6.84 2.01
C ALA A 173 -10.59 8.12 2.69
N GLU A 174 -11.78 8.07 3.30
CA GLU A 174 -12.35 9.10 4.15
C GLU A 174 -12.42 8.58 5.58
N VAL A 175 -11.86 9.34 6.52
CA VAL A 175 -11.81 8.98 7.94
C VAL A 175 -12.27 10.12 8.82
N SER A 176 -12.77 9.76 10.00
CA SER A 176 -12.98 10.67 11.12
C SER A 176 -12.27 10.15 12.36
N ILE A 177 -11.85 11.07 13.22
CA ILE A 177 -11.19 10.76 14.49
C ILE A 177 -11.90 11.57 15.55
N ASP A 178 -12.43 10.90 16.57
CA ASP A 178 -13.14 11.57 17.66
C ASP A 178 -12.16 12.16 18.70
N ASP A 179 -12.71 12.88 19.68
CA ASP A 179 -11.94 13.55 20.73
C ASP A 179 -11.14 12.56 21.61
N ASP A 180 -11.56 11.31 21.64
CA ASP A 180 -10.84 10.23 22.32
C ASP A 180 -9.72 9.62 21.48
N GLY A 181 -9.57 10.06 20.23
CA GLY A 181 -8.57 9.58 19.29
C GLY A 181 -8.94 8.25 18.64
N LYS A 182 -10.22 7.89 18.63
CA LYS A 182 -10.72 6.67 18.00
C LYS A 182 -10.94 6.93 16.52
N LEU A 183 -10.33 6.07 15.70
CA LEU A 183 -10.48 6.07 14.24
C LEU A 183 -11.83 5.47 13.83
N SER A 184 -12.54 6.18 12.97
CA SER A 184 -13.64 5.67 12.15
C SER A 184 -13.27 5.80 10.67
N MET A 185 -13.42 4.71 9.95
CA MET A 185 -13.24 4.70 8.49
C MET A 185 -14.62 4.84 7.85
N ASP A 186 -14.93 6.03 7.37
CA ASP A 186 -16.28 6.36 6.96
C ASP A 186 -16.60 5.76 5.58
N ARG A 187 -15.66 5.89 4.63
CA ARG A 187 -15.84 5.47 3.25
C ARG A 187 -14.49 5.26 2.56
N ILE A 188 -14.46 4.32 1.63
CA ILE A 188 -13.33 4.15 0.71
C ILE A 188 -13.87 4.04 -0.70
N VAL A 189 -13.29 4.80 -1.62
CA VAL A 189 -13.51 4.64 -3.06
C VAL A 189 -12.26 4.06 -3.67
N ALA A 190 -12.39 2.92 -4.34
CA ALA A 190 -11.30 2.23 -5.00
C ALA A 190 -11.55 2.13 -6.51
N ALA A 191 -10.60 2.58 -7.32
CA ALA A 191 -10.62 2.42 -8.76
C ALA A 191 -9.62 1.35 -9.17
N THR A 192 -9.99 0.48 -10.12
CA THR A 192 -9.11 -0.56 -10.67
C THR A 192 -9.26 -0.66 -12.18
N ASP A 193 -8.12 -0.68 -12.88
CA ASP A 193 -8.02 -1.01 -14.30
C ASP A 193 -7.16 -2.27 -14.45
N CYS A 194 -7.82 -3.38 -14.69
CA CYS A 194 -7.20 -4.68 -14.96
C CYS A 194 -7.19 -5.03 -16.47
N GLY A 195 -7.40 -4.03 -17.33
CA GLY A 195 -7.54 -4.20 -18.78
C GLY A 195 -8.90 -4.76 -19.16
N THR A 196 -9.00 -6.06 -19.42
CA THR A 196 -10.25 -6.72 -19.79
C THR A 196 -10.99 -7.23 -18.54
N ALA A 197 -12.12 -6.61 -18.23
CA ALA A 197 -12.99 -7.04 -17.13
C ALA A 197 -13.90 -8.18 -17.56
N VAL A 198 -13.50 -9.42 -17.33
CA VAL A 198 -14.30 -10.62 -17.70
C VAL A 198 -15.56 -10.72 -16.84
N ASN A 199 -15.44 -10.47 -15.54
CA ASN A 199 -16.57 -10.49 -14.63
C ASN A 199 -16.46 -9.32 -13.62
N PRO A 200 -17.10 -8.18 -13.89
CA PRO A 200 -17.02 -7.01 -13.03
C PRO A 200 -17.45 -7.24 -11.58
N GLN A 201 -18.46 -8.08 -11.33
CA GLN A 201 -18.94 -8.38 -9.99
C GLN A 201 -17.89 -9.14 -9.17
N GLN A 202 -17.17 -10.08 -9.80
CA GLN A 202 -16.07 -10.79 -9.14
C GLN A 202 -14.88 -9.85 -8.88
N ILE A 203 -14.61 -8.92 -9.78
CA ILE A 203 -13.58 -7.89 -9.57
C ILE A 203 -13.96 -7.04 -8.35
N GLU A 204 -15.19 -6.56 -8.28
CA GLU A 204 -15.69 -5.79 -7.13
C GLU A 204 -15.53 -6.56 -5.81
N ALA A 205 -15.92 -7.84 -5.77
CA ALA A 205 -15.76 -8.68 -4.59
C ALA A 205 -14.29 -8.85 -4.17
N GLN A 206 -13.37 -9.00 -5.14
CA GLN A 206 -11.93 -9.07 -4.87
C GLN A 206 -11.38 -7.75 -4.32
N VAL A 207 -11.81 -6.62 -4.88
CA VAL A 207 -11.42 -5.30 -4.39
C VAL A 207 -11.88 -5.08 -2.95
N GLN A 208 -13.17 -5.31 -2.65
CA GLN A 208 -13.73 -5.19 -1.30
C GLN A 208 -13.00 -6.09 -0.31
N GLY A 209 -12.76 -7.36 -0.67
CA GLY A 209 -12.01 -8.31 0.15
C GLY A 209 -10.55 -7.89 0.40
N SER A 210 -9.92 -7.17 -0.53
CA SER A 210 -8.57 -6.64 -0.36
C SER A 210 -8.48 -5.64 0.78
N PHE A 211 -9.49 -4.77 0.95
CA PHE A 211 -9.53 -3.81 2.05
C PHE A 211 -9.70 -4.49 3.40
N VAL A 212 -10.51 -5.54 3.51
CA VAL A 212 -10.63 -6.33 4.76
C VAL A 212 -9.26 -6.85 5.17
N TYR A 213 -8.52 -7.45 4.25
CA TYR A 213 -7.19 -8.01 4.51
C TYR A 213 -6.16 -6.93 4.85
N GLY A 214 -6.03 -5.92 3.98
CA GLY A 214 -5.04 -4.86 4.14
C GLY A 214 -5.23 -4.04 5.40
N LEU A 215 -6.47 -3.69 5.72
CA LEU A 215 -6.79 -2.94 6.93
C LEU A 215 -6.72 -3.81 8.19
N SER A 216 -6.98 -5.13 8.11
CA SER A 216 -6.71 -6.03 9.24
C SER A 216 -5.23 -5.98 9.63
N GLY A 217 -4.32 -6.14 8.65
CA GLY A 217 -2.88 -6.07 8.90
C GLY A 217 -2.40 -4.70 9.37
N ALA A 218 -2.95 -3.62 8.80
CA ALA A 218 -2.54 -2.26 9.14
C ALA A 218 -3.02 -1.81 10.53
N LEU A 219 -4.20 -2.26 10.96
CA LEU A 219 -4.84 -1.72 12.17
C LEU A 219 -4.79 -2.65 13.37
N TYR A 220 -4.82 -3.99 13.17
CA TYR A 220 -5.07 -4.93 14.25
C TYR A 220 -4.06 -6.07 14.37
N SER A 221 -3.77 -6.73 13.23
CA SER A 221 -3.12 -8.04 13.25
C SER A 221 -1.61 -7.93 13.48
N GLU A 222 -1.12 -8.62 14.47
CA GLU A 222 0.30 -8.71 14.79
C GLU A 222 0.62 -10.09 15.33
N SER A 223 1.76 -10.64 14.93
CA SER A 223 2.32 -11.84 15.55
C SER A 223 3.55 -11.43 16.35
N THR A 224 3.45 -11.55 17.66
CA THR A 224 4.50 -11.15 18.61
C THR A 224 5.32 -12.34 19.05
N LEU A 225 6.63 -12.13 19.19
CA LEU A 225 7.56 -13.17 19.63
C LEU A 225 8.09 -12.84 21.04
N ALA A 226 7.90 -13.76 21.99
CA ALA A 226 8.48 -13.67 23.32
C ALA A 226 9.11 -15.01 23.70
N ASN A 227 10.34 -14.98 24.22
CA ASN A 227 11.09 -16.17 24.64
C ASN A 227 11.20 -17.26 23.53
N GLY A 228 11.25 -16.87 22.27
CA GLY A 228 11.34 -17.79 21.12
C GLY A 228 10.02 -18.38 20.66
N GLU A 229 8.88 -17.96 21.22
CA GLU A 229 7.54 -18.45 20.86
C GLU A 229 6.61 -17.32 20.45
N PHE A 230 5.76 -17.58 19.44
CA PHE A 230 4.67 -16.69 19.10
C PHE A 230 3.60 -16.69 20.18
N GLN A 231 3.13 -15.52 20.54
CA GLN A 231 2.15 -15.35 21.62
C GLN A 231 0.72 -15.56 21.11
N GLU A 232 0.46 -15.22 19.86
CA GLU A 232 -0.83 -15.39 19.22
C GLU A 232 -1.00 -16.86 18.80
N ASP A 233 -1.93 -17.55 19.44
CA ASP A 233 -2.14 -18.98 19.29
C ASP A 233 -3.51 -19.35 18.72
N ASN A 234 -4.45 -18.39 18.69
CA ASN A 234 -5.82 -18.65 18.22
C ASN A 234 -6.48 -17.34 17.74
N PHE A 235 -7.67 -17.43 17.16
CA PHE A 235 -8.45 -16.30 16.63
C PHE A 235 -8.75 -15.19 17.64
N HIS A 236 -8.85 -15.49 18.93
CA HIS A 236 -9.11 -14.49 19.97
C HIS A 236 -7.86 -13.70 20.35
N THR A 237 -6.67 -14.24 20.11
CA THR A 237 -5.38 -13.58 20.37
C THR A 237 -4.79 -12.92 19.12
N TYR A 238 -5.30 -13.27 17.93
CA TYR A 238 -4.91 -12.66 16.65
C TYR A 238 -6.10 -11.89 16.05
N PRO A 239 -6.30 -10.64 16.45
CA PRO A 239 -7.46 -9.88 16.01
C PRO A 239 -7.38 -9.50 14.53
N SER A 240 -8.53 -9.53 13.88
CA SER A 240 -8.74 -9.06 12.51
C SER A 240 -9.94 -8.12 12.45
N MET A 241 -10.08 -7.39 11.36
CA MET A 241 -11.21 -6.51 11.13
C MET A 241 -12.54 -7.28 11.23
N LYS A 242 -13.48 -6.75 12.00
CA LYS A 242 -14.83 -7.29 12.10
C LYS A 242 -15.75 -6.59 11.09
N ILE A 243 -16.84 -7.25 10.70
CA ILE A 243 -17.84 -6.71 9.77
C ILE A 243 -18.32 -5.32 10.19
N ALA A 244 -18.55 -5.11 11.49
CA ALA A 244 -19.02 -3.84 12.03
C ALA A 244 -17.99 -2.69 11.93
N ALA A 245 -16.70 -2.99 11.74
CA ALA A 245 -15.62 -2.02 11.57
C ALA A 245 -15.25 -1.79 10.10
N MET A 246 -15.81 -2.59 9.18
CA MET A 246 -15.52 -2.47 7.76
C MET A 246 -16.14 -1.19 7.19
N PRO A 247 -15.35 -0.32 6.56
CA PRO A 247 -15.88 0.85 5.86
C PRO A 247 -16.75 0.42 4.66
N LYS A 248 -17.63 1.32 4.22
CA LYS A 248 -18.26 1.17 2.91
C LYS A 248 -17.19 1.31 1.82
N VAL A 249 -16.96 0.25 1.04
CA VAL A 249 -16.04 0.27 -0.11
C VAL A 249 -16.84 0.36 -1.40
N GLU A 250 -16.66 1.46 -2.12
CA GLU A 250 -17.21 1.69 -3.45
C GLU A 250 -16.14 1.38 -4.49
N VAL A 251 -16.50 0.61 -5.51
CA VAL A 251 -15.55 0.12 -6.50
C VAL A 251 -15.86 0.68 -7.88
N ILE A 252 -14.85 1.25 -8.53
CA ILE A 252 -14.90 1.72 -9.91
C ILE A 252 -14.04 0.75 -10.73
N VAL A 253 -14.70 -0.08 -11.55
CA VAL A 253 -14.01 -0.94 -12.51
C VAL A 253 -13.84 -0.16 -13.82
N MET A 254 -12.60 0.04 -14.25
CA MET A 254 -12.24 0.85 -15.42
C MET A 254 -11.64 -0.05 -16.53
N PRO A 255 -12.46 -0.75 -17.33
CA PRO A 255 -11.94 -1.70 -18.31
C PRO A 255 -11.34 -0.96 -19.52
N SER A 256 -10.01 -0.79 -19.55
CA SER A 256 -9.33 -0.17 -20.70
C SER A 256 -9.09 -1.15 -21.87
N GLY A 257 -9.28 -2.45 -21.65
CA GLY A 257 -9.05 -3.49 -22.66
C GLY A 257 -7.57 -3.74 -22.96
N GLY A 258 -7.31 -4.65 -23.89
CA GLY A 258 -5.97 -4.87 -24.45
C GLY A 258 -5.00 -5.71 -23.61
N PHE A 259 -5.31 -5.99 -22.34
CA PHE A 259 -4.52 -6.85 -21.46
C PHE A 259 -5.41 -7.51 -20.40
N PHE A 260 -4.81 -8.44 -19.63
CA PHE A 260 -5.45 -9.10 -18.49
C PHE A 260 -4.56 -8.94 -17.28
N GLY A 261 -4.92 -8.02 -16.40
CA GLY A 261 -4.23 -7.82 -15.13
C GLY A 261 -4.82 -8.68 -14.01
N GLY A 262 -4.03 -8.92 -12.97
CA GLY A 262 -4.49 -9.59 -11.75
C GLY A 262 -5.45 -8.69 -10.97
N VAL A 263 -6.47 -9.30 -10.35
CA VAL A 263 -7.46 -8.57 -9.53
C VAL A 263 -7.51 -9.07 -8.09
N GLY A 264 -6.85 -10.21 -7.81
CA GLY A 264 -6.87 -10.84 -6.51
C GLY A 264 -6.01 -10.14 -5.45
N GLU A 265 -4.95 -9.45 -5.85
CA GLU A 265 -3.91 -8.95 -4.96
C GLU A 265 -3.64 -7.45 -5.03
N PRO A 266 -3.66 -6.75 -6.19
CA PRO A 266 -3.10 -5.41 -6.28
C PRO A 266 -3.77 -4.40 -5.35
N THR A 267 -5.07 -4.46 -5.18
CA THR A 267 -5.83 -3.46 -4.41
C THR A 267 -5.51 -3.47 -2.90
N ILE A 268 -4.95 -4.57 -2.38
CA ILE A 268 -4.54 -4.61 -0.98
C ILE A 268 -3.42 -3.60 -0.67
N GLY A 269 -2.54 -3.33 -1.66
CA GLY A 269 -1.42 -2.41 -1.49
C GLY A 269 -1.86 -0.98 -1.21
N VAL A 270 -2.99 -0.53 -1.75
CA VAL A 270 -3.50 0.84 -1.54
C VAL A 270 -4.36 0.98 -0.28
N ALA A 271 -4.74 -0.12 0.38
CA ALA A 271 -5.66 -0.09 1.53
C ALA A 271 -5.07 0.68 2.73
N ALA A 272 -3.90 0.25 3.20
CA ALA A 272 -3.25 0.88 4.35
C ALA A 272 -2.82 2.32 4.05
N PRO A 273 -2.05 2.63 2.99
CA PRO A 273 -1.55 3.98 2.79
C PRO A 273 -2.64 5.02 2.56
N ALA A 274 -3.77 4.69 1.91
CA ALA A 274 -4.89 5.62 1.77
C ALA A 274 -5.44 6.02 3.15
N VAL A 275 -5.65 5.07 4.05
CA VAL A 275 -6.12 5.34 5.42
C VAL A 275 -5.06 6.09 6.24
N LEU A 276 -3.79 5.72 6.15
CA LEU A 276 -2.70 6.40 6.87
C LEU A 276 -2.54 7.86 6.44
N ASN A 277 -2.68 8.15 5.15
CA ASN A 277 -2.67 9.51 4.62
C ASN A 277 -3.91 10.30 5.07
N ALA A 278 -5.07 9.67 5.15
CA ALA A 278 -6.27 10.29 5.72
C ALA A 278 -6.12 10.60 7.23
N ILE A 279 -5.50 9.70 8.00
CA ILE A 279 -5.17 9.95 9.41
C ILE A 279 -4.25 11.17 9.54
N PHE A 280 -3.24 11.29 8.67
CA PHE A 280 -2.39 12.48 8.67
C PHE A 280 -3.19 13.75 8.37
N ALA A 281 -4.06 13.72 7.37
CA ALA A 281 -4.93 14.85 7.04
C ALA A 281 -5.84 15.27 8.21
N ALA A 282 -6.30 14.30 9.01
CA ALA A 282 -7.17 14.54 10.17
C ALA A 282 -6.39 15.07 11.40
N THR A 283 -5.15 14.62 11.63
CA THR A 283 -4.45 14.80 12.91
C THR A 283 -3.09 15.48 12.81
N GLY A 284 -2.51 15.59 11.63
CA GLY A 284 -1.12 15.98 11.44
C GLY A 284 -0.09 14.92 11.85
N LYS A 285 -0.51 13.73 12.31
CA LYS A 285 0.40 12.67 12.78
C LYS A 285 0.76 11.69 11.68
N ARG A 286 2.04 11.46 11.47
CA ARG A 286 2.56 10.43 10.57
C ARG A 286 2.74 9.11 11.34
N ILE A 287 2.02 8.08 10.93
CA ILE A 287 2.15 6.75 11.50
C ILE A 287 3.39 6.09 10.90
N ARG A 288 4.31 5.62 11.75
CA ARG A 288 5.61 5.04 11.38
C ARG A 288 5.76 3.57 11.72
N GLN A 289 4.83 3.03 12.44
CA GLN A 289 4.83 1.63 12.86
C GLN A 289 3.43 1.03 12.70
N LEU A 290 3.37 -0.18 12.20
CA LEU A 290 2.14 -0.95 12.06
C LEU A 290 2.26 -2.28 12.82
N PRO A 291 1.16 -2.84 13.28
CA PRO A 291 -0.20 -2.29 13.20
C PRO A 291 -0.41 -1.03 14.07
N LEU A 292 -1.47 -0.28 13.75
CA LEU A 292 -1.83 0.94 14.48
C LEU A 292 -2.16 0.66 15.94
N LYS A 293 -2.96 -0.40 16.19
CA LYS A 293 -3.34 -0.87 17.53
C LYS A 293 -3.63 0.27 18.52
N ASP A 294 -2.79 0.32 19.58
CA ASP A 294 -2.95 1.21 20.75
C ASP A 294 -2.24 2.57 20.57
N GLN A 295 -1.81 2.90 19.35
CA GLN A 295 -1.19 4.20 19.09
C GLN A 295 -2.24 5.30 19.19
N SER A 296 -1.96 6.33 20.01
CA SER A 296 -2.86 7.46 20.20
C SER A 296 -2.93 8.33 18.94
N LEU A 297 -4.15 8.54 18.45
CA LEU A 297 -4.45 9.47 17.35
C LEU A 297 -4.94 10.84 17.85
N ARG A 298 -5.01 11.07 19.16
CA ARG A 298 -5.35 12.39 19.71
C ARG A 298 -4.39 13.44 19.17
N ALA A 299 -4.90 14.56 18.73
CA ALA A 299 -4.15 15.70 18.21
C ALA A 299 -3.16 16.27 19.26
#